data_349147bfcd6cf47795ed5caa15df1e70
#
_entry.id   349147bfcd6cf47795ed5caa15df1e70
#
_cell.length_a   1.000
_cell.length_b   1.000
_cell.length_c   1.000
_cell.angle_alpha   90.00
_cell.angle_beta   90.00
_cell.angle_gamma   90.00
#
_symmetry.space_group_name_H-M   'P 1'
#
loop_
_entity.id
_entity.type
_entity.pdbx_description
1 polymer ?
#
loop_
_entity_poly.entity_id
_entity_poly.type
_entity_poly.pdbx_seq_one_letter_code
_entity_poly.pdbx_strand_id
1 'polypeptide(L)'
;CTAAGGARMQEGILSLMQMAKTSGAVKRHSDAGNLYITVLTDPTTGGVTASFAMEGDIILAEPDCLVAFAGPRVIEQTIRQKLPKDFQTSEFVLQKGFIDSVVSRNDLKSTLVKLLKLHGYSGEEA
;
A
#
# COMPACT_ATOMS: atom_id res chain seq x y z
N CYS A 1 4.64 -6.42 1.61
CA CYS A 1 4.07 -6.30 0.25
C CYS A 1 2.57 -6.54 0.30
N THR A 2 1.81 -5.75 -0.43
CA THR A 2 0.35 -5.86 -0.49
C THR A 2 -0.12 -6.21 -1.90
N ALA A 3 -1.13 -7.10 -1.99
CA ALA A 3 -1.84 -7.43 -3.22
C ALA A 3 -3.27 -7.83 -2.85
N ALA A 4 -4.25 -7.00 -3.14
CA ALA A 4 -5.63 -7.26 -2.77
C ALA A 4 -6.64 -6.55 -3.68
N GLY A 5 -7.57 -7.32 -4.24
CA GLY A 5 -8.72 -6.79 -4.99
C GLY A 5 -9.91 -6.36 -4.12
N GLY A 6 -9.74 -6.36 -2.80
CA GLY A 6 -10.78 -6.04 -1.83
C GLY A 6 -11.19 -7.22 -0.94
N ALA A 7 -11.93 -6.94 0.13
CA ALA A 7 -12.44 -7.97 1.04
C ALA A 7 -13.63 -8.72 0.44
N ARG A 8 -13.73 -10.01 0.75
CA ARG A 8 -14.88 -10.81 0.35
C ARG A 8 -16.12 -10.39 1.15
N MET A 9 -17.15 -9.90 0.48
CA MET A 9 -18.38 -9.42 1.13
C MET A 9 -19.10 -10.51 1.96
N GLN A 10 -19.02 -11.77 1.54
CA GLN A 10 -19.64 -12.91 2.24
C GLN A 10 -19.05 -13.20 3.61
N GLU A 11 -17.84 -12.72 3.91
CA GLU A 11 -17.22 -12.84 5.23
C GLU A 11 -17.77 -11.81 6.22
N GLY A 12 -18.49 -10.81 5.73
CA GLY A 12 -19.12 -9.78 6.55
C GLY A 12 -18.12 -9.03 7.42
N ILE A 13 -18.47 -8.78 8.66
CA ILE A 13 -17.67 -7.99 9.59
C ILE A 13 -16.32 -8.63 9.97
N LEU A 14 -16.15 -9.94 9.80
CA LEU A 14 -14.92 -10.64 10.18
C LEU A 14 -13.69 -10.10 9.43
N SER A 15 -13.82 -9.86 8.12
CA SER A 15 -12.74 -9.27 7.32
C SER A 15 -12.44 -7.83 7.72
N LEU A 16 -13.45 -7.04 8.11
CA LEU A 16 -13.25 -5.68 8.62
C LEU A 16 -12.55 -5.68 9.98
N MET A 17 -12.88 -6.61 10.86
CA MET A 17 -12.21 -6.74 12.16
C MET A 17 -10.72 -7.09 12.02
N GLN A 18 -10.30 -7.79 10.95
CA GLN A 18 -8.90 -8.05 10.68
C GLN A 18 -8.13 -6.74 10.39
N MET A 19 -8.76 -5.74 9.78
CA MET A 19 -8.13 -4.43 9.56
C MET A 19 -7.73 -3.78 10.89
N ALA A 20 -8.63 -3.74 11.86
CA ALA A 20 -8.32 -3.21 13.20
C ALA A 20 -7.21 -4.00 13.89
N LYS A 21 -7.18 -5.32 13.71
CA LYS A 21 -6.18 -6.20 14.30
C LYS A 21 -4.78 -5.99 13.69
N THR A 22 -4.69 -5.86 12.36
CA THR A 22 -3.44 -5.60 11.66
C THR A 22 -2.92 -4.19 11.95
N SER A 23 -3.76 -3.15 11.87
CA SER A 23 -3.40 -1.77 12.22
C SER A 23 -2.96 -1.64 13.68
N GLY A 24 -3.61 -2.34 14.60
CA GLY A 24 -3.18 -2.41 16.00
C GLY A 24 -1.81 -3.08 16.17
N ALA A 25 -1.45 -4.04 15.32
CA ALA A 25 -0.11 -4.63 15.31
C ALA A 25 0.93 -3.64 14.76
N VAL A 26 0.63 -2.95 13.66
CA VAL A 26 1.48 -1.89 13.09
C VAL A 26 1.72 -0.78 14.12
N LYS A 27 0.67 -0.35 14.83
CA LYS A 27 0.81 0.66 15.89
C LYS A 27 1.79 0.21 16.98
N ARG A 28 1.69 -1.02 17.48
CA ARG A 28 2.65 -1.56 18.48
C ARG A 28 4.06 -1.66 17.93
N HIS A 29 4.23 -2.00 16.66
CA HIS A 29 5.53 -2.03 15.97
C HIS A 29 6.16 -0.63 15.92
N SER A 30 5.37 0.38 15.55
CA SER A 30 5.78 1.79 15.52
C SER A 30 6.12 2.32 16.93
N ASP A 31 5.30 2.01 17.94
CA ASP A 31 5.55 2.41 19.33
C ASP A 31 6.86 1.83 19.91
N ALA A 32 7.28 0.68 19.39
CA ALA A 32 8.57 0.08 19.70
C ALA A 32 9.76 0.72 18.94
N GLY A 33 9.52 1.76 18.13
CA GLY A 33 10.55 2.47 17.36
C GLY A 33 11.03 1.74 16.10
N ASN A 34 10.27 0.76 15.62
CA ASN A 34 10.65 -0.03 14.44
C ASN A 34 10.13 0.60 13.15
N LEU A 35 10.94 0.53 12.10
CA LEU A 35 10.59 0.99 10.75
C LEU A 35 9.59 0.07 10.10
N TYR A 36 8.55 0.63 9.50
CA TYR A 36 7.56 -0.08 8.71
C TYR A 36 7.54 0.40 7.26
N ILE A 37 8.00 -0.42 6.33
CA ILE A 37 7.99 -0.13 4.89
C ILE A 37 6.90 -0.95 4.22
N THR A 38 6.02 -0.30 3.47
CA THR A 38 5.03 -0.99 2.63
C THR A 38 5.41 -0.93 1.16
N VAL A 39 5.10 -1.99 0.44
CA VAL A 39 5.26 -2.10 -1.01
C VAL A 39 3.91 -2.48 -1.60
N LEU A 40 3.32 -1.55 -2.33
CA LEU A 40 2.03 -1.73 -2.97
C LEU A 40 2.24 -2.39 -4.34
N THR A 41 1.59 -3.52 -4.55
CA THR A 41 1.61 -4.23 -5.85
C THR A 41 0.23 -4.25 -6.47
N ASP A 42 0.14 -4.59 -7.74
CA ASP A 42 -1.11 -4.57 -8.49
C ASP A 42 -2.00 -5.81 -8.23
N PRO A 43 -3.26 -5.61 -7.84
CA PRO A 43 -3.87 -4.39 -7.31
C PRO A 43 -3.70 -4.27 -5.78
N THR A 44 -3.71 -3.05 -5.23
CA THR A 44 -3.87 -2.81 -3.80
C THR A 44 -5.11 -1.94 -3.57
N THR A 45 -6.23 -2.56 -3.16
CA THR A 45 -7.52 -1.89 -3.07
C THR A 45 -8.29 -2.24 -1.79
N GLY A 46 -9.38 -1.51 -1.55
CA GLY A 46 -10.35 -1.80 -0.51
C GLY A 46 -9.79 -1.68 0.91
N GLY A 47 -10.12 -2.64 1.76
CA GLY A 47 -9.73 -2.65 3.16
C GLY A 47 -8.22 -2.72 3.41
N VAL A 48 -7.45 -3.30 2.51
CA VAL A 48 -5.99 -3.33 2.60
C VAL A 48 -5.42 -1.93 2.46
N THR A 49 -5.86 -1.17 1.44
CA THR A 49 -5.47 0.24 1.27
C THR A 49 -5.93 1.08 2.46
N ALA A 50 -7.16 0.86 2.95
CA ALA A 50 -7.72 1.60 4.08
C ALA A 50 -7.14 1.20 5.46
N SER A 51 -6.13 0.36 5.51
CA SER A 51 -5.49 -0.09 6.74
C SER A 51 -3.97 -0.19 6.57
N PHE A 52 -3.38 -1.31 6.89
CA PHE A 52 -1.94 -1.50 7.01
C PHE A 52 -1.10 -1.15 5.77
N ALA A 53 -1.69 -1.14 4.55
CA ALA A 53 -0.95 -0.75 3.35
C ALA A 53 -0.54 0.72 3.33
N MET A 54 -1.39 1.61 3.84
CA MET A 54 -1.15 3.07 3.89
C MET A 54 -0.65 3.56 5.25
N GLU A 55 -0.29 2.65 6.16
CA GLU A 55 0.27 2.96 7.48
C GLU A 55 1.80 2.88 7.50
N GLY A 56 2.45 2.66 6.34
CA GLY A 56 3.92 2.61 6.24
C GLY A 56 4.57 3.93 6.59
N ASP A 57 5.71 3.90 7.28
CA ASP A 57 6.61 5.05 7.44
C ASP A 57 7.21 5.44 6.08
N ILE A 58 7.41 4.44 5.21
CA ILE A 58 7.78 4.59 3.81
C ILE A 58 6.85 3.72 2.98
N ILE A 59 6.22 4.31 1.98
CA ILE A 59 5.25 3.64 1.11
C ILE A 59 5.78 3.64 -0.32
N LEU A 60 6.13 2.46 -0.82
CA LEU A 60 6.57 2.23 -2.19
C LEU A 60 5.44 1.60 -3.00
N ALA A 61 5.42 1.81 -4.31
CA ALA A 61 4.51 1.09 -5.21
C ALA A 61 5.26 0.61 -6.46
N GLU A 62 4.78 -0.47 -7.07
CA GLU A 62 5.24 -0.88 -8.40
C GLU A 62 4.64 0.05 -9.47
N PRO A 63 5.30 0.20 -10.65
CA PRO A 63 4.76 0.99 -11.75
C PRO A 63 3.38 0.47 -12.21
N ASP A 64 2.52 1.37 -12.66
CA ASP A 64 1.17 1.09 -13.18
C ASP A 64 0.24 0.31 -12.23
N CYS A 65 0.60 0.19 -10.97
CA CYS A 65 -0.16 -0.51 -9.94
C CYS A 65 -1.46 0.24 -9.61
N LEU A 66 -2.57 -0.46 -9.55
CA LEU A 66 -3.84 0.09 -9.08
C LEU A 66 -3.81 0.26 -7.56
N VAL A 67 -3.85 1.50 -7.09
CA VAL A 67 -3.93 1.86 -5.66
C VAL A 67 -5.21 2.62 -5.41
N ALA A 68 -6.19 1.97 -4.77
CA ALA A 68 -7.52 2.53 -4.63
C ALA A 68 -8.24 2.03 -3.38
N PHE A 69 -9.17 2.79 -2.85
CA PHE A 69 -10.16 2.26 -1.91
C PHE A 69 -11.33 1.65 -2.68
N ALA A 70 -12.11 2.47 -3.38
CA ALA A 70 -13.16 1.98 -4.27
C ALA A 70 -12.58 1.75 -5.68
N GLY A 71 -12.90 0.61 -6.28
CA GLY A 71 -12.46 0.31 -7.64
C GLY A 71 -13.07 1.27 -8.69
N PRO A 72 -12.40 1.45 -9.84
CA PRO A 72 -12.86 2.39 -10.89
C PRO A 72 -14.30 2.20 -11.31
N ARG A 73 -14.76 0.95 -11.47
CA ARG A 73 -16.15 0.63 -11.83
C ARG A 73 -17.17 1.19 -10.85
N VAL A 74 -16.89 1.07 -9.54
CA VAL A 74 -17.81 1.56 -8.50
C VAL A 74 -17.90 3.08 -8.55
N ILE A 75 -16.77 3.75 -8.74
CA ILE A 75 -16.72 5.21 -8.84
C ILE A 75 -17.49 5.66 -10.09
N GLU A 76 -17.19 5.11 -11.28
CA GLU A 76 -17.86 5.48 -12.54
C GLU A 76 -19.37 5.27 -12.49
N GLN A 77 -19.83 4.19 -11.88
CA GLN A 77 -21.26 3.94 -11.69
C GLN A 77 -21.90 4.95 -10.73
N THR A 78 -21.17 5.39 -9.71
CA THR A 78 -21.67 6.35 -8.72
C THR A 78 -21.75 7.76 -9.28
N ILE A 79 -20.68 8.23 -9.93
CA ILE A 79 -20.62 9.60 -10.47
C ILE A 79 -21.18 9.71 -11.89
N ARG A 80 -21.46 8.56 -12.54
CA ARG A 80 -21.95 8.46 -13.94
C ARG A 80 -21.05 9.17 -14.96
N GLN A 81 -19.75 9.17 -14.73
CA GLN A 81 -18.74 9.76 -15.60
C GLN A 81 -17.57 8.76 -15.76
N LYS A 82 -16.92 8.81 -16.91
CA LYS A 82 -15.69 8.04 -17.13
C LYS A 82 -14.55 8.69 -16.39
N LEU A 83 -13.75 7.86 -15.74
CA LEU A 83 -12.55 8.30 -15.05
C LEU A 83 -11.41 8.60 -16.05
N PRO A 84 -10.49 9.52 -15.72
CA PRO A 84 -9.25 9.67 -16.47
C PRO A 84 -8.50 8.34 -16.58
N LYS A 85 -7.77 8.15 -17.68
CA LYS A 85 -7.10 6.87 -17.98
C LYS A 85 -6.11 6.43 -16.91
N ASP A 86 -5.42 7.39 -16.30
CA ASP A 86 -4.36 7.14 -15.30
C ASP A 86 -4.87 7.31 -13.85
N PHE A 87 -6.19 7.39 -13.66
CA PHE A 87 -6.80 7.58 -12.36
C PHE A 87 -6.52 6.36 -11.46
N GLN A 88 -6.04 6.61 -10.24
CA GLN A 88 -5.68 5.60 -9.23
C GLN A 88 -4.46 4.71 -9.60
N THR A 89 -3.67 5.06 -10.60
CA THR A 89 -2.36 4.42 -10.80
C THR A 89 -1.38 4.84 -9.71
N SER A 90 -0.32 4.06 -9.52
CA SER A 90 0.78 4.40 -8.60
C SER A 90 1.38 5.78 -8.88
N GLU A 91 1.52 6.15 -10.16
CA GLU A 91 2.01 7.46 -10.60
C GLU A 91 1.06 8.58 -10.18
N PHE A 92 -0.25 8.35 -10.35
CA PHE A 92 -1.27 9.31 -9.93
C PHE A 92 -1.25 9.53 -8.42
N VAL A 93 -1.21 8.46 -7.60
CA VAL A 93 -1.20 8.60 -6.14
C VAL A 93 0.12 9.18 -5.63
N LEU A 94 1.24 8.95 -6.34
CA LEU A 94 2.51 9.61 -6.07
C LEU A 94 2.41 11.12 -6.27
N GLN A 95 1.85 11.58 -7.39
CA GLN A 95 1.62 13.02 -7.65
C GLN A 95 0.73 13.68 -6.61
N LYS A 96 -0.18 12.92 -6.00
CA LYS A 96 -1.07 13.40 -4.94
C LYS A 96 -0.46 13.32 -3.54
N GLY A 97 0.75 12.79 -3.41
CA GLY A 97 1.47 12.71 -2.13
C GLY A 97 1.01 11.59 -1.22
N PHE A 98 0.36 10.56 -1.75
CA PHE A 98 -0.09 9.40 -0.96
C PHE A 98 0.96 8.32 -0.78
N ILE A 99 1.97 8.29 -1.64
CA ILE A 99 3.10 7.35 -1.56
C ILE A 99 4.41 8.10 -1.78
N ASP A 100 5.53 7.50 -1.39
CA ASP A 100 6.84 8.14 -1.41
C ASP A 100 7.59 7.92 -2.71
N SER A 101 7.43 6.74 -3.34
CA SER A 101 8.13 6.44 -4.59
C SER A 101 7.46 5.30 -5.37
N VAL A 102 7.62 5.36 -6.69
CA VAL A 102 7.32 4.25 -7.59
C VAL A 102 8.64 3.56 -7.96
N VAL A 103 8.72 2.25 -7.71
CA VAL A 103 9.95 1.47 -7.86
C VAL A 103 9.66 0.19 -8.63
N SER A 104 10.43 -0.06 -9.70
CA SER A 104 10.31 -1.30 -10.47
C SER A 104 10.67 -2.52 -9.61
N ARG A 105 10.07 -3.67 -9.90
CA ARG A 105 10.36 -4.92 -9.20
C ARG A 105 11.85 -5.30 -9.25
N ASN A 106 12.53 -4.98 -10.35
CA ASN A 106 13.95 -5.24 -10.52
C ASN A 106 14.81 -4.41 -9.57
N ASP A 107 14.39 -3.18 -9.27
CA ASP A 107 15.12 -2.24 -8.42
C ASP A 107 14.68 -2.30 -6.95
N LEU A 108 13.61 -3.03 -6.65
CA LEU A 108 13.00 -3.05 -5.32
C LEU A 108 13.97 -3.52 -4.24
N LYS A 109 14.73 -4.60 -4.51
CA LYS A 109 15.71 -5.13 -3.55
C LYS A 109 16.79 -4.10 -3.21
N SER A 110 17.37 -3.47 -4.21
CA SER A 110 18.43 -2.45 -4.02
C SER A 110 17.89 -1.21 -3.29
N THR A 111 16.66 -0.80 -3.61
CA THR A 111 15.98 0.31 -2.94
C THR A 111 15.72 0.00 -1.47
N LEU A 112 15.18 -1.19 -1.15
CA LEU A 112 14.94 -1.61 0.23
C LEU A 112 16.25 -1.67 1.05
N VAL A 113 17.32 -2.24 0.48
CA VAL A 113 18.63 -2.27 1.15
C VAL A 113 19.14 -0.86 1.44
N LYS A 114 19.00 0.07 0.49
CA LYS A 114 19.39 1.47 0.68
C LYS A 114 18.58 2.13 1.80
N LEU A 115 17.26 1.96 1.80
CA LEU A 115 16.37 2.52 2.82
C LEU A 115 16.69 1.97 4.20
N LEU A 116 16.88 0.66 4.34
CA LEU A 116 17.25 0.04 5.60
C LEU A 116 18.58 0.57 6.13
N LYS A 117 19.61 0.69 5.28
CA LYS A 117 20.90 1.27 5.66
C LYS A 117 20.77 2.72 6.12
N LEU A 118 19.96 3.53 5.47
CA LEU A 118 19.70 4.93 5.87
C LEU A 118 19.04 5.04 7.25
N HIS A 119 18.28 4.02 7.65
CA HIS A 119 17.63 3.95 8.97
C HIS A 119 18.44 3.16 10.01
N GLY A 120 19.72 2.92 9.76
CA GLY A 120 20.62 2.30 10.72
C GLY A 120 20.57 0.77 10.80
N TYR A 121 19.85 0.12 9.90
CA TYR A 121 19.88 -1.35 9.81
C TYR A 121 21.09 -1.77 8.96
N SER A 122 22.21 -2.07 9.61
CA SER A 122 23.35 -2.71 8.96
C SER A 122 23.11 -4.22 8.94
N GLY A 123 22.91 -4.81 7.77
CA GLY A 123 23.04 -6.26 7.64
C GLY A 123 24.52 -6.61 7.88
N GLU A 124 24.84 -7.39 8.88
CA GLU A 124 26.11 -8.10 8.89
C GLU A 124 26.10 -9.01 7.64
N GLU A 125 27.14 -8.89 6.85
CA GLU A 125 27.36 -9.86 5.77
C GLU A 125 27.54 -11.22 6.42
N ALA A 126 26.54 -12.10 6.24
CA ALA A 126 26.63 -13.50 6.63
C ALA A 126 27.29 -14.28 5.50
#